data_c680e8fd99cbd6c0e285fabbade8d70b
#
_entry.id   c680e8fd99cbd6c0e285fabbade8d70b
#
_cell.length_a   1.000
_cell.length_b   1.000
_cell.length_c   1.000
_cell.angle_alpha   90.00
_cell.angle_beta   90.00
_cell.angle_gamma   90.00
#
_symmetry.space_group_name_H-M   'P 1'
#
loop_
_entity.id
_entity.type
_entity.pdbx_description
1 polymer ?
#
loop_
_entity_poly.entity_id
_entity_poly.type
_entity_poly.pdbx_seq_one_letter_code
_entity_poly.pdbx_strand_id
1 'polypeptide(L)'
;ICHYANDNFTGFFIGKIIDSAIIGVITFVCMTVLRLDFAVLISVFIGITNIIPVFGPFIGAVPSIFILLLVNPIQALIFCILILIIQQFDGNFIGPKILGQSIGISALWVLFSIVVGGDLLGIPGMVIGVPVFATLYGLAQEFIHAMLDRRGIDAEGNAAAEEIPDEDNVFE
;
A
#
# COMPACT_ATOMS: atom_id res chain seq x y z
N ILE A 1 18.89 5.74 10.88
CA ILE A 1 18.54 4.49 10.19
C ILE A 1 17.51 3.70 11.01
N CYS A 2 17.77 3.32 12.25
CA CYS A 2 16.81 2.55 13.08
C CYS A 2 15.49 3.29 13.34
N HIS A 3 15.52 4.61 13.52
CA HIS A 3 14.31 5.41 13.73
C HIS A 3 13.45 5.48 12.47
N TYR A 4 14.07 5.70 11.32
CA TYR A 4 13.39 5.74 10.01
C TYR A 4 12.73 4.41 9.65
N ALA A 5 13.42 3.29 9.89
CA ALA A 5 12.84 1.95 9.68
C ALA A 5 11.65 1.71 10.61
N ASN A 6 11.76 2.06 11.89
CA ASN A 6 10.69 1.87 12.87
C ASN A 6 9.43 2.68 12.52
N ASP A 7 9.59 3.93 12.07
CA ASP A 7 8.48 4.81 11.74
C ASP A 7 7.73 4.32 10.47
N ASN A 8 8.46 3.86 9.47
CA ASN A 8 7.88 3.28 8.25
C ASN A 8 7.13 1.97 8.54
N PHE A 9 7.72 1.09 9.36
CA PHE A 9 7.07 -0.16 9.76
C PHE A 9 5.80 0.11 10.56
N THR A 10 5.89 0.90 11.60
CA THR A 10 4.76 1.19 12.48
C THR A 10 3.66 1.93 11.73
N GLY A 11 4.01 2.92 10.93
CA GLY A 11 3.07 3.68 10.11
C GLY A 11 2.33 2.79 9.10
N PHE A 12 3.05 1.90 8.41
CA PHE A 12 2.45 0.97 7.46
C PHE A 12 1.49 -0.01 8.13
N PHE A 13 1.88 -0.65 9.23
CA PHE A 13 1.04 -1.62 9.92
C PHE A 13 -0.22 -0.98 10.52
N ILE A 14 -0.06 0.14 11.21
CA ILE A 14 -1.20 0.88 11.77
C ILE A 14 -2.13 1.35 10.65
N GLY A 15 -1.57 1.94 9.59
CA GLY A 15 -2.33 2.35 8.43
C GLY A 15 -3.11 1.20 7.81
N LYS A 16 -2.48 0.03 7.62
CA LYS A 16 -3.13 -1.12 7.00
C LYS A 16 -4.21 -1.76 7.89
N ILE A 17 -4.02 -1.74 9.22
CA ILE A 17 -5.05 -2.20 10.17
C ILE A 17 -6.27 -1.26 10.13
N ILE A 18 -6.04 0.06 10.14
CA ILE A 18 -7.12 1.05 10.06
C ILE A 18 -7.86 0.92 8.72
N ASP A 19 -7.14 0.84 7.62
CA ASP A 19 -7.68 0.62 6.28
C ASP A 19 -8.58 -0.63 6.23
N SER A 20 -8.07 -1.76 6.69
CA SER A 20 -8.78 -3.03 6.76
C SER A 20 -10.04 -2.97 7.62
N ALA A 21 -10.00 -2.27 8.74
CA ALA A 21 -11.16 -2.05 9.60
C ALA A 21 -12.22 -1.19 8.89
N ILE A 22 -11.81 -0.12 8.20
CA ILE A 22 -12.73 0.74 7.45
C ILE A 22 -13.39 -0.03 6.31
N ILE A 23 -12.62 -0.81 5.55
CA ILE A 23 -13.16 -1.64 4.45
C ILE A 23 -14.14 -2.69 5.00
N GLY A 24 -13.81 -3.34 6.11
CA GLY A 24 -14.74 -4.26 6.79
C GLY A 24 -16.05 -3.60 7.18
N VAL A 25 -16.00 -2.41 7.80
CA VAL A 25 -17.20 -1.65 8.19
C VAL A 25 -18.00 -1.19 6.98
N ILE A 26 -17.36 -0.66 5.94
CA ILE A 26 -18.05 -0.24 4.70
C ILE A 26 -18.74 -1.45 4.06
N THR A 27 -18.05 -2.58 3.95
CA THR A 27 -18.63 -3.81 3.40
C THR A 27 -19.83 -4.25 4.21
N PHE A 28 -19.74 -4.24 5.55
CA PHE A 28 -20.86 -4.59 6.44
C PHE A 28 -22.06 -3.70 6.24
N VAL A 29 -21.86 -2.38 6.23
CA VAL A 29 -22.95 -1.41 6.04
C VAL A 29 -23.61 -1.59 4.67
N CYS A 30 -22.82 -1.69 3.60
CA CYS A 30 -23.35 -1.87 2.25
C CYS A 30 -24.12 -3.18 2.10
N MET A 31 -23.58 -4.30 2.60
CA MET A 31 -24.27 -5.58 2.55
C MET A 31 -25.57 -5.57 3.35
N THR A 32 -25.58 -4.92 4.51
CA THR A 32 -26.78 -4.79 5.36
C THR A 32 -27.85 -3.94 4.67
N VAL A 33 -27.48 -2.81 4.06
CA VAL A 33 -28.40 -1.95 3.29
C VAL A 33 -28.99 -2.69 2.09
N LEU A 34 -28.17 -3.47 1.39
CA LEU A 34 -28.58 -4.30 0.24
C LEU A 34 -29.28 -5.60 0.66
N ARG A 35 -29.43 -5.86 1.96
CA ARG A 35 -30.04 -7.06 2.54
C ARG A 35 -29.43 -8.35 2.02
N LEU A 36 -28.11 -8.39 1.87
CA LEU A 36 -27.37 -9.58 1.50
C LEU A 36 -27.18 -10.48 2.72
N ASP A 37 -27.29 -11.79 2.49
CA ASP A 37 -27.08 -12.78 3.54
C ASP A 37 -25.62 -12.80 4.02
N PHE A 38 -25.40 -13.27 5.25
CA PHE A 38 -24.09 -13.41 5.87
C PHE A 38 -23.26 -12.11 5.96
N ALA A 39 -23.90 -10.92 6.00
CA ALA A 39 -23.25 -9.62 5.98
C ALA A 39 -22.13 -9.51 7.03
N VAL A 40 -22.37 -9.96 8.29
CA VAL A 40 -21.35 -9.93 9.35
C VAL A 40 -20.17 -10.83 9.01
N LEU A 41 -20.43 -12.07 8.65
CA LEU A 41 -19.40 -13.06 8.37
C LEU A 41 -18.49 -12.60 7.21
N ILE A 42 -19.11 -12.20 6.11
CA ILE A 42 -18.40 -11.79 4.90
C ILE A 42 -17.62 -10.49 5.12
N SER A 43 -18.20 -9.51 5.81
CA SER A 43 -17.53 -8.24 6.05
C SER A 43 -16.32 -8.38 6.98
N VAL A 44 -16.42 -9.21 8.02
CA VAL A 44 -15.28 -9.53 8.90
C VAL A 44 -14.20 -10.25 8.11
N PHE A 45 -14.59 -11.21 7.27
CA PHE A 45 -13.64 -11.96 6.44
C PHE A 45 -12.93 -11.05 5.43
N ILE A 46 -13.66 -10.16 4.74
CA ILE A 46 -13.09 -9.14 3.85
C ILE A 46 -12.13 -8.21 4.61
N GLY A 47 -12.54 -7.71 5.79
CA GLY A 47 -11.69 -6.85 6.61
C GLY A 47 -10.37 -7.54 7.02
N ILE A 48 -10.43 -8.77 7.49
CA ILE A 48 -9.24 -9.52 7.90
C ILE A 48 -8.32 -9.78 6.71
N THR A 49 -8.85 -10.24 5.60
CA THR A 49 -8.04 -10.55 4.42
C THR A 49 -7.45 -9.30 3.79
N ASN A 50 -8.11 -8.14 3.90
CA ASN A 50 -7.62 -6.86 3.38
C ASN A 50 -6.31 -6.39 4.02
N ILE A 51 -5.88 -6.96 5.15
CA ILE A 51 -4.55 -6.72 5.74
C ILE A 51 -3.44 -7.11 4.75
N ILE A 52 -3.67 -8.11 3.90
CA ILE A 52 -2.72 -8.53 2.86
C ILE A 52 -2.84 -7.56 1.67
N PRO A 53 -1.80 -6.75 1.38
CA PRO A 53 -1.89 -5.80 0.28
C PRO A 53 -2.12 -6.51 -1.06
N VAL A 54 -2.90 -5.90 -1.95
CA VAL A 54 -3.23 -6.36 -3.30
C VAL A 54 -4.02 -7.69 -3.35
N PHE A 55 -3.54 -8.74 -2.70
CA PHE A 55 -4.18 -10.07 -2.74
C PHE A 55 -5.33 -10.25 -1.74
N GLY A 56 -5.31 -9.49 -0.64
CA GLY A 56 -6.32 -9.59 0.42
C GLY A 56 -7.76 -9.51 -0.07
N PRO A 57 -8.12 -8.50 -0.87
CA PRO A 57 -9.46 -8.38 -1.43
C PRO A 57 -9.91 -9.61 -2.23
N PHE A 58 -9.03 -10.21 -3.01
CA PHE A 58 -9.34 -11.41 -3.80
C PHE A 58 -9.51 -12.64 -2.92
N ILE A 59 -8.62 -12.80 -1.92
CA ILE A 59 -8.69 -13.91 -0.95
C ILE A 59 -10.01 -13.84 -0.17
N GLY A 60 -10.50 -12.65 0.16
CA GLY A 60 -11.76 -12.44 0.83
C GLY A 60 -12.97 -12.59 -0.09
N ALA A 61 -12.91 -12.00 -1.29
CA ALA A 61 -14.05 -11.97 -2.21
C ALA A 61 -14.41 -13.33 -2.79
N VAL A 62 -13.40 -14.13 -3.19
CA VAL A 62 -13.68 -15.41 -3.87
C VAL A 62 -14.50 -16.37 -3.00
N PRO A 63 -14.12 -16.71 -1.76
CA PRO A 63 -14.95 -17.59 -0.92
C PRO A 63 -16.29 -16.95 -0.58
N SER A 64 -16.35 -15.63 -0.39
CA SER A 64 -17.59 -14.91 -0.09
C SER A 64 -18.61 -15.01 -1.23
N ILE A 65 -18.13 -14.86 -2.48
CA ILE A 65 -18.97 -15.06 -3.67
C ILE A 65 -19.48 -16.50 -3.73
N PHE A 66 -18.64 -17.50 -3.44
CA PHE A 66 -19.07 -18.91 -3.41
C PHE A 66 -20.13 -19.17 -2.34
N ILE A 67 -19.99 -18.62 -1.13
CA ILE A 67 -20.98 -18.75 -0.07
C ILE A 67 -22.32 -18.17 -0.51
N LEU A 68 -22.32 -16.96 -1.07
CA LEU A 68 -23.55 -16.32 -1.56
C LEU A 68 -24.14 -17.03 -2.76
N LEU A 69 -23.32 -17.58 -3.65
CA LEU A 69 -23.77 -18.31 -4.84
C LEU A 69 -24.55 -19.58 -4.46
N LEU A 70 -24.14 -20.25 -3.38
CA LEU A 70 -24.85 -21.43 -2.87
C LEU A 70 -26.23 -21.11 -2.29
N VAL A 71 -26.43 -19.88 -1.81
CA VAL A 71 -27.70 -19.44 -1.22
C VAL A 71 -28.58 -18.76 -2.27
N ASN A 72 -28.06 -17.77 -2.96
CA ASN A 72 -28.78 -17.01 -3.97
C ASN A 72 -27.82 -16.42 -5.02
N PRO A 73 -27.86 -16.91 -6.27
CA PRO A 73 -26.98 -16.40 -7.34
C PRO A 73 -27.10 -14.90 -7.61
N ILE A 74 -28.28 -14.32 -7.39
CA ILE A 74 -28.50 -12.87 -7.56
C ILE A 74 -27.73 -12.09 -6.50
N GLN A 75 -27.73 -12.55 -5.24
CA GLN A 75 -26.95 -11.92 -4.17
C GLN A 75 -25.46 -12.03 -4.43
N ALA A 76 -24.98 -13.15 -4.95
CA ALA A 76 -23.58 -13.30 -5.35
C ALA A 76 -23.19 -12.30 -6.44
N LEU A 77 -24.05 -12.07 -7.44
CA LEU A 77 -23.80 -11.07 -8.49
C LEU A 77 -23.78 -9.64 -7.93
N ILE A 78 -24.75 -9.30 -7.07
CA ILE A 78 -24.79 -7.99 -6.41
C ILE A 78 -23.53 -7.77 -5.57
N PHE A 79 -23.11 -8.77 -4.80
CA PHE A 79 -21.88 -8.69 -4.01
C PHE A 79 -20.62 -8.56 -4.87
N CYS A 80 -20.55 -9.25 -6.01
CA CYS A 80 -19.43 -9.13 -6.93
C CYS A 80 -19.28 -7.69 -7.44
N ILE A 81 -20.37 -7.03 -7.82
CA ILE A 81 -20.36 -5.63 -8.24
C ILE A 81 -20.00 -4.73 -7.06
N LEU A 82 -20.59 -4.96 -5.89
CA LEU A 82 -20.33 -4.20 -4.67
C LEU A 82 -18.85 -4.23 -4.30
N ILE A 83 -18.23 -5.41 -4.25
CA ILE A 83 -16.84 -5.53 -3.85
C ILE A 83 -15.91 -4.85 -4.85
N LEU A 84 -16.18 -4.90 -6.14
CA LEU A 84 -15.42 -4.17 -7.16
C LEU A 84 -15.50 -2.66 -6.94
N ILE A 85 -16.68 -2.11 -6.62
CA ILE A 85 -16.85 -0.69 -6.31
C ILE A 85 -16.06 -0.31 -5.05
N ILE A 86 -16.18 -1.12 -3.99
CA ILE A 86 -15.43 -0.89 -2.73
C ILE A 86 -13.93 -0.89 -3.00
N GLN A 87 -13.41 -1.85 -3.80
CA GLN A 87 -11.99 -1.92 -4.15
C GLN A 87 -11.50 -0.72 -4.96
N GLN A 88 -12.34 -0.21 -5.88
CA GLN A 88 -12.00 1.02 -6.59
C GLN A 88 -11.95 2.24 -5.66
N PHE A 89 -12.85 2.25 -4.68
CA PHE A 89 -12.86 3.32 -3.68
C PHE A 89 -11.67 3.22 -2.74
N ASP A 90 -11.31 2.02 -2.32
CA ASP A 90 -10.14 1.74 -1.51
C ASP A 90 -8.85 2.19 -2.22
N GLY A 91 -8.62 1.68 -3.41
CA GLY A 91 -7.38 1.94 -4.17
C GLY A 91 -7.18 3.41 -4.56
N ASN A 92 -8.27 4.17 -4.79
CA ASN A 92 -8.16 5.54 -5.27
C ASN A 92 -8.30 6.60 -4.16
N PHE A 93 -8.98 6.30 -3.06
CA PHE A 93 -9.31 7.29 -2.03
C PHE A 93 -8.84 6.91 -0.64
N ILE A 94 -9.17 5.69 -0.15
CA ILE A 94 -8.90 5.29 1.22
C ILE A 94 -7.42 4.95 1.39
N GLY A 95 -6.90 4.07 0.56
CA GLY A 95 -5.51 3.64 0.59
C GLY A 95 -4.52 4.81 0.55
N PRO A 96 -4.57 5.72 -0.44
CA PRO A 96 -3.70 6.89 -0.48
C PRO A 96 -3.83 7.83 0.72
N LYS A 97 -5.04 7.96 1.30
CA LYS A 97 -5.25 8.80 2.48
C LYS A 97 -4.70 8.22 3.77
N ILE A 98 -4.79 6.90 3.94
CA ILE A 98 -4.41 6.22 5.19
C ILE A 98 -2.94 5.82 5.17
N LEU A 99 -2.49 5.22 4.08
CA LEU A 99 -1.10 4.79 3.92
C LEU A 99 -0.18 5.97 3.56
N GLY A 100 -0.76 7.09 3.13
CA GLY A 100 -0.06 8.31 2.74
C GLY A 100 0.80 8.10 1.50
N GLN A 101 1.46 9.18 1.06
CA GLN A 101 2.54 9.10 0.06
C GLN A 101 3.83 8.53 0.70
N SER A 102 3.71 7.94 1.88
CA SER A 102 4.82 7.61 2.78
C SER A 102 5.73 6.50 2.29
N ILE A 103 5.35 5.75 1.25
CA ILE A 103 6.18 4.60 0.83
C ILE A 103 7.11 4.97 -0.33
N GLY A 104 6.87 6.06 -1.07
CA GLY A 104 7.78 6.59 -2.11
C GLY A 104 8.20 5.58 -3.22
N ILE A 105 7.64 4.37 -3.21
CA ILE A 105 7.96 3.30 -4.16
C ILE A 105 6.81 3.08 -5.15
N SER A 106 7.15 2.76 -6.39
CA SER A 106 6.14 2.49 -7.41
C SER A 106 5.37 1.19 -7.13
N ALA A 107 4.14 1.10 -7.65
CA ALA A 107 3.27 -0.08 -7.50
C ALA A 107 3.96 -1.39 -7.94
N LEU A 108 4.87 -1.33 -8.93
CA LEU A 108 5.67 -2.48 -9.36
C LEU A 108 6.55 -3.03 -8.24
N TRP A 109 7.21 -2.16 -7.48
CA TRP A 109 8.06 -2.58 -6.36
C TRP A 109 7.25 -3.12 -5.20
N VAL A 110 6.04 -2.59 -4.97
CA VAL A 110 5.11 -3.14 -3.99
C VAL A 110 4.71 -4.56 -4.38
N LEU A 111 4.30 -4.78 -5.65
CA LEU A 111 3.96 -6.10 -6.14
C LEU A 111 5.15 -7.09 -6.04
N PHE A 112 6.34 -6.65 -6.43
CA PHE A 112 7.56 -7.43 -6.32
C PHE A 112 7.83 -7.86 -4.86
N SER A 113 7.73 -6.93 -3.92
CA SER A 113 7.98 -7.21 -2.50
C SER A 113 6.97 -8.20 -1.90
N ILE A 114 5.70 -8.15 -2.36
CA ILE A 114 4.66 -9.08 -1.94
C ILE A 114 4.93 -10.48 -2.49
N VAL A 115 5.30 -10.60 -3.76
CA VAL A 115 5.59 -11.90 -4.39
C VAL A 115 6.81 -12.55 -3.74
N VAL A 116 7.91 -11.82 -3.61
CA VAL A 116 9.14 -12.32 -2.97
C VAL A 116 8.91 -12.62 -1.49
N GLY A 117 8.25 -11.73 -0.76
CA GLY A 117 7.91 -11.95 0.64
C GLY A 117 7.01 -13.17 0.82
N GLY A 118 6.05 -13.35 -0.08
CA GLY A 118 5.14 -14.49 -0.10
C GLY A 118 5.83 -15.82 -0.36
N ASP A 119 6.80 -15.85 -1.25
CA ASP A 119 7.60 -17.05 -1.55
C ASP A 119 8.49 -17.44 -0.36
N LEU A 120 9.08 -16.46 0.33
CA LEU A 120 10.00 -16.70 1.44
C LEU A 120 9.31 -17.09 2.75
N LEU A 121 8.22 -16.43 3.11
CA LEU A 121 7.58 -16.52 4.43
C LEU A 121 6.06 -16.76 4.37
N GLY A 122 5.49 -17.01 3.19
CA GLY A 122 4.04 -17.15 3.01
C GLY A 122 3.26 -15.87 3.29
N ILE A 123 2.06 -16.01 3.87
CA ILE A 123 1.16 -14.87 4.17
C ILE A 123 1.84 -13.79 5.04
N PRO A 124 2.54 -14.11 6.14
CA PRO A 124 3.29 -13.11 6.90
C PRO A 124 4.30 -12.35 6.04
N GLY A 125 4.98 -13.04 5.13
CA GLY A 125 5.94 -12.41 4.23
C GLY A 125 5.32 -11.45 3.23
N MET A 126 4.10 -11.69 2.76
CA MET A 126 3.37 -10.76 1.90
C MET A 126 3.07 -9.43 2.61
N VAL A 127 2.79 -9.48 3.91
CA VAL A 127 2.48 -8.29 4.71
C VAL A 127 3.76 -7.54 5.11
N ILE A 128 4.78 -8.26 5.57
CA ILE A 128 6.04 -7.68 6.05
C ILE A 128 6.94 -7.27 4.87
N GLY A 129 6.83 -7.92 3.74
CA GLY A 129 7.67 -7.67 2.56
C GLY A 129 7.63 -6.23 2.08
N VAL A 130 6.45 -5.60 2.09
CA VAL A 130 6.28 -4.22 1.63
C VAL A 130 7.10 -3.23 2.47
N PRO A 131 6.96 -3.16 3.82
CA PRO A 131 7.75 -2.22 4.61
C PRO A 131 9.25 -2.56 4.64
N VAL A 132 9.62 -3.85 4.57
CA VAL A 132 11.05 -4.25 4.46
C VAL A 132 11.64 -3.70 3.16
N PHE A 133 10.96 -3.93 2.04
CA PHE A 133 11.43 -3.46 0.75
C PHE A 133 11.47 -1.93 0.68
N ALA A 134 10.45 -1.24 1.20
CA ALA A 134 10.42 0.22 1.27
C ALA A 134 11.61 0.79 2.05
N THR A 135 11.94 0.16 3.17
CA THR A 135 13.11 0.56 3.98
C THR A 135 14.43 0.34 3.24
N LEU A 136 14.60 -0.82 2.60
CA LEU A 136 15.79 -1.11 1.81
C LEU A 136 15.94 -0.16 0.62
N TYR A 137 14.84 0.14 -0.05
CA TYR A 137 14.81 1.08 -1.18
C TYR A 137 15.16 2.50 -0.74
N GLY A 138 14.59 2.98 0.38
CA GLY A 138 14.93 4.29 0.95
C GLY A 138 16.40 4.38 1.35
N LEU A 139 16.96 3.35 1.99
CA LEU A 139 18.38 3.30 2.32
C LEU A 139 19.29 3.33 1.08
N ALA A 140 18.88 2.61 0.02
CA ALA A 140 19.61 2.64 -1.24
C ALA A 140 19.59 4.02 -1.89
N GLN A 141 18.44 4.72 -1.85
CA GLN A 141 18.35 6.11 -2.32
C GLN A 141 19.22 7.05 -1.53
N GLU A 142 19.18 7.00 -0.18
CA GLU A 142 20.05 7.84 0.68
C GLU A 142 21.52 7.58 0.38
N PHE A 143 21.92 6.32 0.21
CA PHE A 143 23.30 5.98 -0.12
C PHE A 143 23.72 6.53 -1.48
N ILE A 144 22.86 6.43 -2.50
CA ILE A 144 23.12 6.96 -3.84
C ILE A 144 23.24 8.49 -3.78
N HIS A 145 22.32 9.19 -3.10
CA HIS A 145 22.40 10.65 -2.95
C HIS A 145 23.68 11.09 -2.24
N ALA A 146 24.03 10.43 -1.13
CA ALA A 146 25.27 10.73 -0.42
C ALA A 146 26.54 10.48 -1.27
N MET A 147 26.46 9.57 -2.23
CA MET A 147 27.56 9.29 -3.16
C MET A 147 27.65 10.33 -4.29
N LEU A 148 26.49 10.80 -4.77
CA LEU A 148 26.39 11.87 -5.77
C LEU A 148 26.85 13.21 -5.20
N ASP A 149 26.39 13.57 -4.00
CA ASP A 149 26.80 14.79 -3.28
C ASP A 149 28.34 14.84 -3.07
N ARG A 150 28.95 13.70 -2.76
CA ARG A 150 30.43 13.60 -2.64
C ARG A 150 31.16 13.80 -3.96
N ARG A 151 30.48 13.60 -5.09
CA ARG A 151 31.04 13.78 -6.43
C ARG A 151 30.70 15.14 -7.05
N GLY A 152 29.97 16.00 -6.33
CA GLY A 152 29.51 17.30 -6.86
C GLY A 152 28.55 17.15 -8.04
N ILE A 153 27.77 16.07 -8.07
CA ILE A 153 26.79 15.78 -9.14
C ILE A 153 25.41 15.86 -8.50
N ASP A 154 24.51 16.68 -9.08
CA ASP A 154 23.13 16.75 -8.62
C ASP A 154 22.33 15.45 -8.96
N ALA A 155 21.13 15.32 -8.40
CA ALA A 155 20.28 14.15 -8.61
C ALA A 155 19.83 13.97 -10.09
N GLU A 156 20.00 15.00 -10.93
CA GLU A 156 19.69 14.99 -12.37
C GLU A 156 20.93 14.64 -13.23
N GLY A 157 22.08 14.40 -12.60
CA GLY A 157 23.31 14.02 -13.29
C GLY A 157 24.11 15.20 -13.84
N ASN A 158 23.76 16.45 -13.48
CA ASN A 158 24.50 17.62 -13.82
C ASN A 158 25.58 17.90 -12.76
N ALA A 159 26.77 18.35 -13.18
CA ALA A 159 27.74 18.85 -12.22
C ALA A 159 27.12 20.03 -11.45
N ALA A 160 27.18 19.98 -10.12
CA ALA A 160 26.73 21.11 -9.31
C ALA A 160 27.42 22.36 -9.86
N ALA A 161 26.63 23.33 -10.29
CA ALA A 161 27.19 24.57 -10.80
C ALA A 161 28.08 25.16 -9.72
N GLU A 162 29.41 25.16 -9.95
CA GLU A 162 30.31 26.02 -9.19
C GLU A 162 29.71 27.41 -9.28
N GLU A 163 29.28 27.98 -8.15
CA GLU A 163 28.98 29.40 -8.05
C GLU A 163 30.27 30.10 -8.44
N ILE A 164 30.33 30.55 -9.71
CA ILE A 164 31.37 31.43 -10.17
C ILE A 164 31.18 32.70 -9.33
N PRO A 165 32.11 33.11 -8.49
CA PRO A 165 31.98 34.36 -7.78
C PRO A 165 31.85 35.46 -8.83
N ASP A 166 30.81 36.25 -8.70
CA ASP A 166 30.54 37.41 -9.55
C ASP A 166 31.77 38.32 -9.49
N GLU A 167 32.60 38.36 -10.56
CA GLU A 167 33.80 39.20 -10.69
C GLU A 167 33.47 40.71 -10.76
N ASP A 168 32.19 41.08 -10.69
CA ASP A 168 31.77 42.49 -10.84
C ASP A 168 31.88 43.32 -9.54
N ASN A 169 32.35 42.77 -8.41
CA ASN A 169 32.48 43.51 -7.15
C ASN A 169 33.93 43.88 -6.76
N VAL A 170 34.88 43.90 -7.68
CA VAL A 170 36.30 44.25 -7.36
C VAL A 170 36.67 45.69 -7.69
N PHE A 171 35.75 46.51 -8.22
CA PHE A 171 36.01 47.91 -8.52
C PHE A 171 34.93 48.86 -7.97
N GLU A 172 34.95 49.03 -6.63
CA GLU A 172 34.57 50.31 -6.01
C GLU A 172 35.34 50.52 -4.69
#